data_b3323b75a506e94b868a96b041639f41
#
_entry.id   b3323b75a506e94b868a96b041639f41
#
_cell.length_a   1.000
_cell.length_b   1.000
_cell.length_c   1.000
_cell.angle_alpha   90.00
_cell.angle_beta   90.00
_cell.angle_gamma   90.00
#
_symmetry.space_group_name_H-M   'P 1'
#
loop_
_entity.id
_entity.type
_entity.pdbx_description
1 polymer ?
#
loop_
_entity_poly.entity_id
_entity_poly.type
_entity_poly.pdbx_seq_one_letter_code
_entity_poly.pdbx_strand_id
1 'polypeptide(L)'
;MIRRPPRSTLFPYTTLFRSLAANTSHNLNSTLSLSFSIKTFPVIKDLVCDVSWNYDQNLKIKPFKPGTPDSDGRYRMSQEDVDRVQEFRKCIECYLCQDVCHVLRDHNRKDVFVGPRFMIRAAGLDMHPLDVEDRIPDIRDEFGSGYCNITRCCTDVCPENIVITDNAIIPLKERVADRYYDPIIWLSNKVSGLFQNGSKTEH
;
A
#
# COMPACT_ATOMS: atom_id res chain seq x y z
N MET A 1 25.49 9.20 -24.78
CA MET A 1 26.22 9.20 -23.50
C MET A 1 25.21 9.20 -22.38
N ILE A 2 24.94 8.04 -21.80
CA ILE A 2 24.02 7.86 -20.66
C ILE A 2 24.84 8.10 -19.41
N ARG A 3 24.56 9.18 -18.68
CA ARG A 3 25.18 9.46 -17.37
C ARG A 3 24.68 8.44 -16.37
N ARG A 4 25.57 7.63 -15.81
CA ARG A 4 25.27 6.75 -14.67
C ARG A 4 24.93 7.63 -13.47
N PRO A 5 23.86 7.28 -12.69
CA PRO A 5 23.60 7.96 -11.43
C PRO A 5 24.74 7.70 -10.43
N PRO A 6 25.03 8.63 -9.51
CA PRO A 6 26.12 8.49 -8.56
C PRO A 6 25.91 7.25 -7.66
N ARG A 7 26.95 6.44 -7.58
CA ARG A 7 27.04 5.32 -6.62
C ARG A 7 27.17 5.90 -5.20
N SER A 8 26.07 6.08 -4.52
CA SER A 8 26.11 6.28 -3.07
C SER A 8 24.77 5.94 -2.45
N THR A 9 24.54 4.70 -2.21
CA THR A 9 23.68 4.26 -1.12
C THR A 9 24.08 2.84 -0.75
N LEU A 10 25.18 2.72 -0.09
CA LEU A 10 25.42 1.62 0.80
C LEU A 10 24.57 1.84 2.04
N PHE A 11 23.59 0.94 2.25
CA PHE A 11 22.72 0.75 3.41
C PHE A 11 21.51 1.70 3.58
N PRO A 12 20.30 1.14 3.68
CA PRO A 12 19.07 1.88 4.03
C PRO A 12 19.13 2.54 5.42
N TYR A 13 20.05 2.13 6.26
CA TYR A 13 20.30 2.70 7.59
C TYR A 13 20.80 4.15 7.59
N THR A 14 21.48 4.60 6.54
CA THR A 14 21.94 5.99 6.45
C THR A 14 20.82 6.99 6.19
N THR A 15 19.71 6.56 5.59
CA THR A 15 18.56 7.42 5.34
C THR A 15 17.75 7.61 6.64
N LEU A 16 17.68 6.59 7.50
CA LEU A 16 17.15 6.71 8.86
C LEU A 16 17.91 7.76 9.66
N PHE A 17 19.25 7.76 9.59
CA PHE A 17 20.07 8.77 10.25
C PHE A 17 19.90 10.18 9.67
N ARG A 18 19.65 10.34 8.39
CA ARG A 18 19.47 11.66 7.76
C ARG A 18 18.15 12.32 8.14
N SER A 19 17.06 11.58 8.20
CA SER A 19 15.77 12.12 8.66
C SER A 19 15.77 12.42 10.16
N LEU A 20 16.58 11.72 10.93
CA LEU A 20 16.84 11.99 12.34
C LEU A 20 17.65 13.27 12.58
N ALA A 21 18.66 13.53 11.75
CA ALA A 21 19.51 14.72 11.87
C ALA A 21 18.78 16.01 11.47
N ALA A 22 17.79 15.97 10.59
CA ALA A 22 17.05 17.15 10.17
C ALA A 22 16.08 17.69 11.25
N ASN A 23 15.71 16.86 12.24
CA ASN A 23 14.81 17.27 13.35
C ASN A 23 15.54 17.61 14.66
N THR A 24 16.87 17.60 14.71
CA THR A 24 17.65 17.78 15.94
C THR A 24 18.37 19.12 16.05
N SER A 25 17.89 20.20 15.41
CA SER A 25 18.51 21.52 15.56
C SER A 25 18.16 22.27 16.86
N HIS A 26 17.50 21.64 17.81
CA HIS A 26 17.29 22.25 19.14
C HIS A 26 17.55 21.26 20.28
N ASN A 27 18.64 21.51 21.00
CA ASN A 27 19.04 21.00 22.31
C ASN A 27 20.04 19.82 22.39
N LEU A 28 21.29 20.20 22.53
CA LEU A 28 22.46 19.33 22.71
C LEU A 28 22.68 18.84 24.15
N ASN A 29 21.67 18.67 24.97
CA ASN A 29 21.84 18.28 26.39
C ASN A 29 20.90 17.17 26.87
N SER A 30 20.64 16.17 26.06
CA SER A 30 20.06 14.91 26.57
C SER A 30 20.59 13.71 25.81
N THR A 31 21.50 13.02 26.41
CA THR A 31 21.76 11.58 26.22
C THR A 31 20.42 10.88 26.23
N LEU A 32 19.94 10.37 25.14
CA LEU A 32 18.71 9.61 25.00
C LEU A 32 17.69 10.20 24.06
N SER A 33 17.89 10.02 22.81
CA SER A 33 16.69 9.94 22.00
C SER A 33 16.83 9.17 20.70
N LEU A 34 17.62 8.12 20.72
CA LEU A 34 17.53 7.06 19.69
C LEU A 34 16.22 6.29 19.82
N SER A 35 15.61 6.26 21.01
CA SER A 35 14.28 5.66 21.24
C SER A 35 13.11 6.49 20.69
N PHE A 36 13.36 7.69 20.22
CA PHE A 36 12.30 8.60 19.75
C PHE A 36 11.85 8.36 18.31
N SER A 37 12.58 7.55 17.56
CA SER A 37 12.43 7.46 16.11
C SER A 37 11.56 6.32 15.61
N ILE A 38 11.43 5.25 16.36
CA ILE A 38 10.69 4.07 15.95
C ILE A 38 9.52 3.87 16.92
N LYS A 39 8.50 4.73 16.81
CA LYS A 39 7.31 4.61 17.64
C LYS A 39 6.37 3.51 17.16
N THR A 40 6.42 3.20 15.88
CA THR A 40 5.49 2.26 15.27
C THR A 40 5.80 0.82 15.65
N PHE A 41 7.07 0.47 15.80
CA PHE A 41 7.50 -0.88 16.13
C PHE A 41 8.21 -0.93 17.47
N PRO A 42 7.88 -1.90 18.35
CA PRO A 42 8.56 -2.05 19.64
C PRO A 42 10.06 -2.31 19.45
N VAL A 43 10.89 -1.58 20.16
CA VAL A 43 12.35 -1.80 20.14
C VAL A 43 12.67 -2.98 21.05
N ILE A 44 13.37 -3.97 20.52
CA ILE A 44 13.86 -5.14 21.28
C ILE A 44 15.18 -4.79 21.94
N LYS A 45 16.13 -4.30 21.14
CA LYS A 45 17.46 -3.90 21.61
C LYS A 45 18.14 -3.01 20.58
N ASP A 46 18.70 -1.91 20.99
CA ASP A 46 19.42 -0.95 20.16
C ASP A 46 18.58 -0.50 18.96
N LEU A 47 18.96 -0.86 17.74
CA LEU A 47 18.27 -0.56 16.50
C LEU A 47 17.37 -1.71 15.99
N VAL A 48 17.28 -2.79 16.75
CA VAL A 48 16.48 -3.97 16.39
C VAL A 48 15.05 -3.78 16.92
N CYS A 49 14.09 -3.83 16.02
CA CYS A 49 12.67 -3.67 16.32
C CYS A 49 11.90 -4.96 16.05
N ASP A 50 10.83 -5.15 16.79
CA ASP A 50 9.87 -6.22 16.50
C ASP A 50 8.96 -5.81 15.33
N VAL A 51 9.12 -6.48 14.22
CA VAL A 51 8.34 -6.29 12.99
C VAL A 51 7.36 -7.43 12.73
N SER A 52 7.13 -8.31 13.70
CA SER A 52 6.26 -9.49 13.57
C SER A 52 4.86 -9.13 13.10
N TRP A 53 4.32 -8.02 13.59
CA TRP A 53 3.02 -7.51 13.13
C TRP A 53 2.93 -7.36 11.60
N ASN A 54 4.02 -6.96 10.94
CA ASN A 54 4.03 -6.82 9.48
C ASN A 54 3.90 -8.16 8.77
N TYR A 55 4.45 -9.23 9.34
CA TYR A 55 4.28 -10.59 8.78
C TYR A 55 2.82 -11.04 8.88
N ASP A 56 2.17 -10.76 9.99
CA ASP A 56 0.74 -11.07 10.18
C ASP A 56 -0.13 -10.32 9.17
N GLN A 57 0.17 -9.04 8.92
CA GLN A 57 -0.56 -8.28 7.91
C GLN A 57 -0.32 -8.82 6.49
N ASN A 58 0.89 -9.29 6.20
CA ASN A 58 1.20 -9.86 4.88
C ASN A 58 0.40 -11.15 4.61
N LEU A 59 0.11 -11.94 5.63
CA LEU A 59 -0.70 -13.16 5.52
C LEU A 59 -2.17 -12.87 5.16
N LYS A 60 -2.68 -11.68 5.45
CA LYS A 60 -4.05 -11.29 5.08
C LYS A 60 -4.21 -11.00 3.59
N ILE A 61 -3.11 -10.76 2.88
CA ILE A 61 -3.17 -10.47 1.46
C ILE A 61 -3.34 -11.77 0.70
N LYS A 62 -4.48 -11.92 0.02
CA LYS A 62 -4.75 -13.07 -0.82
C LYS A 62 -3.69 -13.21 -1.91
N PRO A 63 -3.24 -14.41 -2.24
CA PRO A 63 -2.27 -14.64 -3.30
C PRO A 63 -2.81 -14.23 -4.67
N PHE A 64 -1.91 -14.07 -5.64
CA PHE A 64 -2.25 -13.82 -7.03
C PHE A 64 -3.07 -14.99 -7.59
N LYS A 65 -4.17 -14.67 -8.28
CA LYS A 65 -5.05 -15.65 -8.92
C LYS A 65 -5.07 -15.39 -10.42
N PRO A 66 -4.35 -16.22 -11.20
CA PRO A 66 -4.29 -16.03 -12.64
C PRO A 66 -5.66 -16.23 -13.28
N GLY A 67 -5.98 -15.39 -14.27
CA GLY A 67 -7.13 -15.58 -15.16
C GLY A 67 -6.93 -16.75 -16.14
N THR A 68 -7.80 -16.82 -17.12
CA THR A 68 -7.68 -17.81 -18.20
C THR A 68 -6.56 -17.41 -19.17
N PRO A 69 -5.67 -18.33 -19.56
CA PRO A 69 -4.71 -18.05 -20.61
C PRO A 69 -5.39 -17.87 -21.97
N ASP A 70 -4.71 -17.24 -22.91
CA ASP A 70 -5.14 -17.16 -24.30
C ASP A 70 -5.25 -18.56 -24.96
N SER A 71 -5.83 -18.59 -26.17
CA SER A 71 -5.95 -19.82 -26.96
C SER A 71 -4.64 -20.57 -27.17
N ASP A 72 -3.50 -19.85 -27.11
CA ASP A 72 -2.14 -20.41 -27.25
C ASP A 72 -1.54 -20.86 -25.90
N GLY A 73 -2.30 -20.84 -24.81
CA GLY A 73 -1.83 -21.14 -23.45
C GLY A 73 -0.90 -20.09 -22.86
N ARG A 74 -0.85 -18.88 -23.42
CA ARG A 74 0.02 -17.77 -22.98
C ARG A 74 -0.76 -16.71 -22.24
N TYR A 75 -0.07 -16.05 -21.28
CA TYR A 75 -0.57 -14.87 -20.58
C TYR A 75 0.10 -13.64 -21.20
N ARG A 76 -0.69 -12.82 -21.90
CA ARG A 76 -0.19 -11.60 -22.52
C ARG A 76 -0.64 -10.38 -21.74
N MET A 77 0.25 -9.40 -21.64
CA MET A 77 -0.03 -8.10 -21.04
C MET A 77 0.39 -7.00 -22.01
N SER A 78 -0.35 -5.89 -22.02
CA SER A 78 0.09 -4.69 -22.72
C SER A 78 1.29 -4.07 -22.01
N GLN A 79 2.13 -3.31 -22.73
CA GLN A 79 3.25 -2.60 -22.10
C GLN A 79 2.75 -1.55 -21.09
N GLU A 80 1.64 -0.91 -21.36
CA GLU A 80 1.00 0.04 -20.47
C GLU A 80 0.61 -0.58 -19.12
N ASP A 81 0.03 -1.78 -19.17
CA ASP A 81 -0.33 -2.52 -17.95
C ASP A 81 0.90 -2.94 -17.15
N VAL A 82 1.97 -3.36 -17.84
CA VAL A 82 3.24 -3.70 -17.19
C VAL A 82 3.83 -2.48 -16.50
N ASP A 83 3.89 -1.33 -17.18
CA ASP A 83 4.46 -0.10 -16.64
C ASP A 83 3.69 0.38 -15.41
N ARG A 84 2.36 0.23 -15.42
CA ARG A 84 1.49 0.60 -14.31
C ARG A 84 1.78 -0.19 -13.02
N VAL A 85 2.02 -1.49 -13.12
CA VAL A 85 2.22 -2.35 -11.94
C VAL A 85 3.69 -2.53 -11.56
N GLN A 86 4.62 -2.26 -12.49
CA GLN A 86 6.05 -2.48 -12.30
C GLN A 86 6.65 -1.62 -11.18
N GLU A 87 6.12 -0.42 -10.97
CA GLU A 87 6.59 0.47 -9.92
C GLU A 87 6.49 -0.18 -8.54
N PHE A 88 5.41 -0.89 -8.26
CA PHE A 88 5.17 -1.51 -6.95
C PHE A 88 6.12 -2.67 -6.65
N ARG A 89 6.71 -3.29 -7.67
CA ARG A 89 7.68 -4.37 -7.55
C ARG A 89 9.04 -3.92 -7.03
N LYS A 90 9.34 -2.62 -7.10
CA LYS A 90 10.58 -2.04 -6.55
C LYS A 90 10.64 -2.07 -5.03
N CYS A 91 9.53 -2.36 -4.36
CA CYS A 91 9.47 -2.32 -2.90
C CYS A 91 10.37 -3.36 -2.26
N ILE A 92 11.38 -2.90 -1.52
CA ILE A 92 12.37 -3.72 -0.80
C ILE A 92 11.95 -4.11 0.62
N GLU A 93 10.73 -3.82 1.01
CA GLU A 93 10.16 -4.16 2.33
C GLU A 93 10.92 -3.57 3.53
N CYS A 94 11.46 -2.38 3.38
CA CYS A 94 12.21 -1.68 4.43
C CYS A 94 11.34 -1.13 5.57
N TYR A 95 10.02 -1.10 5.42
CA TYR A 95 9.01 -0.60 6.36
C TYR A 95 9.15 0.88 6.78
N LEU A 96 10.00 1.68 6.15
CA LEU A 96 10.11 3.12 6.44
C LEU A 96 8.79 3.86 6.25
N CYS A 97 8.04 3.51 5.22
CA CYS A 97 6.72 4.07 4.98
C CYS A 97 5.70 3.73 6.08
N GLN A 98 5.87 2.58 6.76
CA GLN A 98 5.05 2.19 7.93
C GLN A 98 5.41 3.03 9.14
N ASP A 99 6.71 3.26 9.36
CA ASP A 99 7.20 4.00 10.53
C ASP A 99 6.80 5.48 10.51
N VAL A 100 6.78 6.11 9.34
CA VAL A 100 6.39 7.53 9.20
C VAL A 100 4.87 7.75 9.07
N CYS A 101 4.09 6.68 8.96
CA CYS A 101 2.66 6.80 8.79
C CYS A 101 1.99 7.36 10.04
N HIS A 102 1.34 8.51 9.94
CA HIS A 102 0.66 9.16 11.08
C HIS A 102 -0.39 8.25 11.71
N VAL A 103 -1.12 7.48 10.91
CA VAL A 103 -2.17 6.58 11.41
C VAL A 103 -1.57 5.48 12.29
N LEU A 104 -0.44 4.92 11.89
CA LEU A 104 0.24 3.86 12.64
C LEU A 104 1.10 4.41 13.78
N ARG A 105 1.86 5.48 13.53
CA ARG A 105 2.83 6.03 14.48
C ARG A 105 2.19 6.87 15.57
N ASP A 106 1.38 7.84 15.18
CA ASP A 106 0.88 8.86 16.12
C ASP A 106 -0.45 8.44 16.73
N HIS A 107 -1.32 7.79 15.96
CA HIS A 107 -2.62 7.33 16.43
C HIS A 107 -2.64 5.85 16.85
N ASN A 108 -1.55 5.11 16.61
CA ASN A 108 -1.40 3.67 16.94
C ASN A 108 -2.59 2.81 16.48
N ARG A 109 -3.14 3.13 15.30
CA ARG A 109 -4.33 2.45 14.75
C ARG A 109 -3.95 1.25 13.87
N LYS A 110 -3.15 0.35 14.44
CA LYS A 110 -2.78 -0.94 13.84
C LYS A 110 -3.95 -1.93 13.76
N ASP A 111 -5.00 -1.64 14.50
CA ASP A 111 -6.25 -2.40 14.55
C ASP A 111 -7.11 -2.23 13.29
N VAL A 112 -7.06 -1.05 12.65
CA VAL A 112 -7.96 -0.69 11.55
C VAL A 112 -7.26 -0.34 10.24
N PHE A 113 -5.94 -0.18 10.25
CA PHE A 113 -5.18 0.18 9.05
C PHE A 113 -3.89 -0.62 8.93
N VAL A 114 -3.75 -1.34 7.84
CA VAL A 114 -2.56 -2.17 7.57
C VAL A 114 -1.31 -1.36 7.20
N GLY A 115 -1.48 -0.11 6.80
CA GLY A 115 -0.38 0.79 6.45
C GLY A 115 0.04 0.79 4.98
N PRO A 116 0.88 1.77 4.60
CA PRO A 116 1.22 2.04 3.20
C PRO A 116 1.93 0.88 2.50
N ARG A 117 2.79 0.13 3.22
CA ARG A 117 3.50 -1.02 2.63
C ARG A 117 2.55 -2.06 2.04
N PHE A 118 1.50 -2.40 2.79
CA PHE A 118 0.53 -3.42 2.37
C PHE A 118 -0.44 -2.88 1.34
N MET A 119 -0.72 -1.57 1.36
CA MET A 119 -1.46 -0.90 0.30
C MET A 119 -0.73 -0.95 -1.04
N ILE A 120 0.62 -0.81 -1.07
CA ILE A 120 1.43 -1.00 -2.28
C ILE A 120 1.29 -2.44 -2.78
N ARG A 121 1.36 -3.43 -1.88
CA ARG A 121 1.25 -4.83 -2.26
C ARG A 121 -0.14 -5.15 -2.82
N ALA A 122 -1.18 -4.64 -2.18
CA ALA A 122 -2.55 -4.78 -2.66
C ALA A 122 -2.75 -4.11 -4.01
N ALA A 123 -2.21 -2.88 -4.21
CA ALA A 123 -2.28 -2.17 -5.47
C ALA A 123 -1.60 -2.93 -6.60
N GLY A 124 -0.41 -3.49 -6.35
CA GLY A 124 0.31 -4.28 -7.34
C GLY A 124 -0.40 -5.57 -7.76
N LEU A 125 -1.30 -6.09 -6.93
CA LEU A 125 -2.14 -7.24 -7.25
C LEU A 125 -3.47 -6.81 -7.88
N ASP A 126 -4.17 -5.85 -7.28
CA ASP A 126 -5.48 -5.38 -7.73
C ASP A 126 -5.45 -4.70 -9.11
N MET A 127 -4.34 -4.01 -9.41
CA MET A 127 -4.15 -3.36 -10.71
C MET A 127 -3.52 -4.29 -11.76
N HIS A 128 -3.18 -5.52 -11.39
CA HIS A 128 -2.57 -6.47 -12.31
C HIS A 128 -3.63 -7.03 -13.27
N PRO A 129 -3.48 -6.88 -14.60
CA PRO A 129 -4.53 -7.25 -15.57
C PRO A 129 -4.85 -8.75 -15.60
N LEU A 130 -3.92 -9.57 -15.14
CA LEU A 130 -4.09 -11.03 -15.10
C LEU A 130 -4.56 -11.54 -13.72
N ASP A 131 -4.74 -10.67 -12.73
CA ASP A 131 -5.31 -11.08 -11.44
C ASP A 131 -6.83 -10.94 -11.49
N VAL A 132 -7.53 -12.03 -11.26
CA VAL A 132 -9.00 -12.08 -11.26
C VAL A 132 -9.60 -12.08 -9.85
N GLU A 133 -8.76 -12.00 -8.82
CA GLU A 133 -9.25 -11.93 -7.44
C GLU A 133 -9.86 -10.56 -7.12
N ASP A 134 -11.06 -10.56 -6.58
CA ASP A 134 -11.73 -9.35 -6.12
C ASP A 134 -11.18 -8.92 -4.75
N ARG A 135 -10.37 -7.88 -4.73
CA ARG A 135 -9.69 -7.37 -3.53
C ARG A 135 -10.34 -6.14 -2.92
N ILE A 136 -11.28 -5.53 -3.63
CA ILE A 136 -11.91 -4.27 -3.18
C ILE A 136 -12.59 -4.39 -1.82
N PRO A 137 -13.32 -5.48 -1.49
CA PRO A 137 -13.88 -5.65 -0.16
C PRO A 137 -12.80 -5.70 0.93
N ASP A 138 -11.72 -6.45 0.70
CA ASP A 138 -10.61 -6.56 1.66
C ASP A 138 -9.90 -5.22 1.85
N ILE A 139 -9.69 -4.46 0.76
CA ILE A 139 -9.06 -3.13 0.79
C ILE A 139 -9.89 -2.14 1.62
N ARG A 140 -11.21 -2.22 1.53
CA ARG A 140 -12.11 -1.40 2.31
C ARG A 140 -12.12 -1.79 3.78
N ASP A 141 -12.42 -3.06 4.06
CA ASP A 141 -12.81 -3.55 5.39
C ASP A 141 -11.60 -4.03 6.21
N GLU A 142 -10.74 -4.88 5.64
CA GLU A 142 -9.58 -5.43 6.36
C GLU A 142 -8.36 -4.52 6.33
N PHE A 143 -8.10 -3.86 5.18
CA PHE A 143 -6.91 -3.03 5.05
C PHE A 143 -7.18 -1.59 5.49
N GLY A 144 -8.44 -1.21 5.64
CA GLY A 144 -8.83 0.07 6.19
C GLY A 144 -8.36 1.26 5.34
N SER A 145 -8.50 1.17 4.01
CA SER A 145 -8.06 2.23 3.09
C SER A 145 -8.64 3.61 3.44
N GLY A 146 -9.83 3.65 4.05
CA GLY A 146 -10.50 4.87 4.48
C GLY A 146 -9.73 5.67 5.54
N TYR A 147 -8.90 5.01 6.37
CA TYR A 147 -8.16 5.67 7.44
C TYR A 147 -6.92 6.45 6.97
N CYS A 148 -6.45 6.22 5.75
CA CYS A 148 -5.35 6.99 5.20
C CYS A 148 -5.77 8.44 4.92
N ASN A 149 -5.07 9.41 5.51
CA ASN A 149 -5.32 10.84 5.37
C ASN A 149 -4.49 11.54 4.27
N ILE A 150 -3.82 10.77 3.42
CA ILE A 150 -3.13 11.25 2.21
C ILE A 150 -2.05 12.32 2.50
N THR A 151 -1.30 12.17 3.59
CA THR A 151 -0.24 13.12 3.98
C THR A 151 1.04 13.01 3.16
N ARG A 152 1.18 11.98 2.30
CA ARG A 152 2.34 11.71 1.42
C ARG A 152 3.65 11.40 2.11
N CYS A 153 3.77 11.46 3.41
CA CYS A 153 5.01 11.15 4.13
C CYS A 153 5.58 9.77 3.81
N CYS A 154 4.74 8.79 3.48
CA CYS A 154 5.18 7.48 3.03
C CYS A 154 5.87 7.51 1.66
N THR A 155 5.43 8.39 0.74
CA THR A 155 6.08 8.61 -0.56
C THR A 155 7.43 9.27 -0.39
N ASP A 156 7.51 10.30 0.46
CA ASP A 156 8.72 11.10 0.65
C ASP A 156 9.90 10.31 1.24
N VAL A 157 9.62 9.29 2.05
CA VAL A 157 10.67 8.47 2.68
C VAL A 157 11.04 7.22 1.88
N CYS A 158 10.38 6.93 0.79
CA CYS A 158 10.61 5.70 0.04
C CYS A 158 11.99 5.71 -0.66
N PRO A 159 12.93 4.81 -0.30
CA PRO A 159 14.27 4.78 -0.89
C PRO A 159 14.26 4.38 -2.37
N GLU A 160 13.22 3.65 -2.80
CA GLU A 160 13.02 3.20 -4.17
C GLU A 160 12.20 4.20 -5.01
N ASN A 161 11.91 5.38 -4.45
CA ASN A 161 11.13 6.43 -5.10
C ASN A 161 9.77 5.95 -5.64
N ILE A 162 9.11 5.03 -4.92
CA ILE A 162 7.76 4.60 -5.26
C ILE A 162 6.79 5.71 -4.89
N VAL A 163 5.97 6.14 -5.82
CA VAL A 163 4.92 7.15 -5.59
C VAL A 163 3.72 6.48 -4.92
N ILE A 164 3.90 6.16 -3.62
CA ILE A 164 2.98 5.31 -2.85
C ILE A 164 1.58 5.89 -2.77
N THR A 165 1.49 7.18 -2.48
CA THR A 165 0.20 7.84 -2.25
C THR A 165 -0.59 7.96 -3.54
N ASP A 166 0.03 8.54 -4.59
CA ASP A 166 -0.71 8.90 -5.80
C ASP A 166 -0.95 7.69 -6.71
N ASN A 167 0.01 6.76 -6.79
CA ASN A 167 -0.09 5.63 -7.71
C ASN A 167 -0.73 4.38 -7.08
N ALA A 168 -0.67 4.23 -5.74
CA ALA A 168 -1.26 3.08 -5.07
C ALA A 168 -2.48 3.44 -4.22
N ILE A 169 -2.31 4.31 -3.21
CA ILE A 169 -3.36 4.51 -2.19
C ILE A 169 -4.57 5.24 -2.77
N ILE A 170 -4.37 6.33 -3.51
CA ILE A 170 -5.48 7.10 -4.10
C ILE A 170 -6.29 6.25 -5.07
N PRO A 171 -5.69 5.55 -6.06
CA PRO A 171 -6.47 4.70 -6.96
C PRO A 171 -7.24 3.58 -6.25
N LEU A 172 -6.68 2.98 -5.19
CA LEU A 172 -7.42 1.99 -4.42
C LEU A 172 -8.61 2.59 -3.68
N LYS A 173 -8.46 3.81 -3.14
CA LYS A 173 -9.58 4.52 -2.49
C LYS A 173 -10.67 4.90 -3.50
N GLU A 174 -10.28 5.33 -4.70
CA GLU A 174 -11.21 5.64 -5.79
C GLU A 174 -12.01 4.40 -6.19
N ARG A 175 -11.35 3.25 -6.39
CA ARG A 175 -12.04 1.98 -6.70
C ARG A 175 -13.02 1.55 -5.60
N VAL A 176 -12.66 1.76 -4.33
CA VAL A 176 -13.60 1.52 -3.22
C VAL A 176 -14.77 2.50 -3.27
N ALA A 177 -14.50 3.79 -3.56
CA ALA A 177 -15.54 4.79 -3.66
C ALA A 177 -16.51 4.50 -4.83
N ASP A 178 -16.00 4.18 -6.00
CA ASP A 178 -16.80 3.83 -7.18
C ASP A 178 -17.71 2.64 -6.90
N ARG A 179 -17.19 1.61 -6.24
CA ARG A 179 -17.97 0.40 -5.99
C ARG A 179 -19.07 0.57 -4.95
N TYR A 180 -18.81 1.34 -3.88
CA TYR A 180 -19.70 1.39 -2.71
C TYR A 180 -20.44 2.70 -2.55
N TYR A 181 -19.93 3.80 -3.08
CA TYR A 181 -20.43 5.15 -2.83
C TYR A 181 -20.90 5.89 -4.10
N ASP A 182 -20.72 5.30 -5.30
CA ASP A 182 -21.21 5.90 -6.53
C ASP A 182 -22.74 5.74 -6.62
N PRO A 183 -23.51 6.85 -6.57
CA PRO A 183 -24.97 6.81 -6.65
C PRO A 183 -25.48 6.30 -7.99
N ILE A 184 -24.70 6.48 -9.07
CA ILE A 184 -25.07 6.04 -10.42
C ILE A 184 -24.97 4.52 -10.50
N ILE A 185 -23.88 3.95 -10.02
CA ILE A 185 -23.68 2.50 -9.97
C ILE A 185 -24.70 1.85 -9.04
N TRP A 186 -24.95 2.46 -7.88
CA TRP A 186 -25.97 1.99 -6.95
C TRP A 186 -27.37 1.98 -7.61
N LEU A 187 -27.73 3.06 -8.31
CA LEU A 187 -29.02 3.15 -9.03
C LEU A 187 -29.11 2.14 -10.17
N SER A 188 -28.06 1.99 -10.95
CA SER A 188 -27.97 1.00 -12.04
C SER A 188 -28.15 -0.42 -11.53
N ASN A 189 -27.46 -0.79 -10.45
CA ASN A 189 -27.58 -2.12 -9.83
C ASN A 189 -28.98 -2.36 -9.28
N LYS A 190 -29.61 -1.33 -8.71
CA LYS A 190 -30.99 -1.42 -8.21
C LYS A 190 -32.00 -1.61 -9.34
N VAL A 191 -31.83 -0.89 -10.44
CA VAL A 191 -32.69 -1.01 -11.65
C VAL A 191 -32.49 -2.38 -12.30
N SER A 192 -31.25 -2.84 -12.47
CA SER A 192 -30.96 -4.17 -13.03
C SER A 192 -31.53 -5.30 -12.17
N GLY A 193 -31.50 -5.17 -10.84
CA GLY A 193 -32.13 -6.12 -9.92
C GLY A 193 -33.66 -6.19 -10.04
N LEU A 194 -34.30 -5.08 -10.38
CA LEU A 194 -35.76 -5.05 -10.64
C LEU A 194 -36.09 -5.80 -11.93
N PHE A 195 -35.28 -5.70 -12.97
CA PHE A 195 -35.49 -6.43 -14.21
C PHE A 195 -35.23 -7.94 -14.11
N GLN A 196 -34.32 -8.38 -13.23
CA GLN A 196 -34.05 -9.80 -13.02
C GLN A 196 -35.13 -10.50 -12.17
N ASN A 197 -35.83 -9.78 -11.29
CA ASN A 197 -36.93 -10.35 -10.50
C ASN A 197 -38.25 -10.45 -11.29
N GLY A 198 -38.37 -9.78 -12.43
CA GLY A 198 -39.55 -9.86 -13.30
C GLY A 198 -39.65 -11.13 -14.15
N SER A 199 -38.59 -11.91 -14.27
CA SER A 199 -38.53 -13.13 -15.11
C SER A 199 -38.72 -14.46 -14.36
N LYS A 200 -39.03 -14.43 -13.07
CA LYS A 200 -39.22 -15.65 -12.24
C LYS A 200 -40.68 -15.98 -11.93
N THR A 201 -41.66 -15.32 -12.54
CA THR A 201 -43.05 -15.67 -12.37
C THR A 201 -43.66 -16.10 -13.71
N GLU A 202 -43.24 -17.24 -14.22
CA GLU A 202 -44.00 -18.10 -15.13
C GLU A 202 -43.25 -19.41 -15.31
N HIS A 203 -43.50 -20.35 -14.41
CA HIS A 203 -43.68 -21.79 -14.72
C HIS A 203 -44.12 -22.51 -13.45
#